data_0dca4eb3e108fbc35f99f7c14513d9b1
#
_entry.id   0dca4eb3e108fbc35f99f7c14513d9b1
#
_cell.length_a   1.000
_cell.length_b   1.000
_cell.length_c   1.000
_cell.angle_alpha   90.00
_cell.angle_beta   90.00
_cell.angle_gamma   90.00
#
_symmetry.space_group_name_H-M   'P 1'
#
loop_
_entity.id
_entity.type
_entity.pdbx_description
1 polymer ?
#
loop_
_entity_poly.entity_id
_entity_poly.type
_entity_poly.pdbx_seq_one_letter_code
_entity_poly.pdbx_strand_id
1 'polypeptide(L)'
;MNAYDDANMRRGLVDVAMGRAPADLVIRDGRWVCVQSGEIIPGTDIAVKGERIAYVGPDASHTIGKDTQVIEAAGRYLVPGLLDGHMHVESGMLTVTEFVRAVVPHGTTAMFVDPHEIANVFGLPGVRLMVDEAAVQPIHVYVQMPSCVPSAPGLETPGASLGPAEVAEAMTWPGIIGLGEVMNFPGVYFGDEKMHAEIGEARHAGKVIGGHYAAPDLGLPFHAYVAGGPEDDHEGTRLEDAVARLRQGMKPMLRLGSAWHDVASQIKAVTELGLDPHRFILC
;
A
#
# COMPACT_ATOMS: atom_id res chain seq x y z
N MET A 1 18.07 0.92 -10.00
CA MET A 1 17.75 1.49 -11.33
C MET A 1 16.29 1.11 -11.59
N ASN A 2 15.40 2.09 -11.73
CA ASN A 2 13.98 1.80 -11.93
C ASN A 2 13.85 1.09 -13.29
N ALA A 3 13.12 -0.04 -13.36
CA ALA A 3 12.90 -0.77 -14.61
C ALA A 3 12.32 0.11 -15.75
N TYR A 4 11.76 1.26 -15.43
CA TYR A 4 11.31 2.27 -16.39
C TYR A 4 12.44 2.97 -17.16
N ASP A 5 13.67 2.93 -16.65
CA ASP A 5 14.82 3.63 -17.26
C ASP A 5 15.52 2.79 -18.32
N ASP A 6 15.14 1.53 -18.49
CA ASP A 6 15.69 0.69 -19.55
C ASP A 6 15.12 1.07 -20.92
N ALA A 7 15.95 1.67 -21.75
CA ALA A 7 15.59 2.08 -23.11
C ALA A 7 15.13 0.88 -23.98
N ASN A 8 15.66 -0.32 -23.74
CA ASN A 8 15.30 -1.52 -24.50
C ASN A 8 13.91 -1.99 -24.12
N MET A 9 13.56 -1.95 -22.83
CA MET A 9 12.18 -2.25 -22.40
C MET A 9 11.19 -1.30 -23.04
N ARG A 10 11.43 0.03 -22.98
CA ARG A 10 10.53 1.02 -23.59
C ARG A 10 10.36 0.79 -25.08
N ARG A 11 11.44 0.52 -25.82
CA ARG A 11 11.37 0.17 -27.25
C ARG A 11 10.53 -1.08 -27.50
N GLY A 12 10.72 -2.12 -26.67
CA GLY A 12 9.93 -3.36 -26.76
C GLY A 12 8.43 -3.12 -26.58
N LEU A 13 8.03 -2.29 -25.62
CA LEU A 13 6.62 -1.90 -25.43
C LEU A 13 6.07 -1.15 -26.64
N VAL A 14 6.83 -0.18 -27.18
CA VAL A 14 6.46 0.56 -28.38
C VAL A 14 6.32 -0.37 -29.59
N ASP A 15 7.23 -1.31 -29.76
CA ASP A 15 7.19 -2.26 -30.89
C ASP A 15 5.98 -3.17 -30.81
N VAL A 16 5.60 -3.64 -29.63
CA VAL A 16 4.36 -4.39 -29.41
C VAL A 16 3.14 -3.54 -29.72
N ALA A 17 3.06 -2.33 -29.14
CA ALA A 17 1.92 -1.43 -29.38
C ALA A 17 1.70 -1.11 -30.86
N MET A 18 2.78 -1.07 -31.64
CA MET A 18 2.77 -0.78 -33.09
C MET A 18 2.67 -2.06 -33.97
N GLY A 19 2.54 -3.24 -33.37
CA GLY A 19 2.46 -4.51 -34.11
C GLY A 19 3.77 -4.93 -34.79
N ARG A 20 4.92 -4.35 -34.39
CA ARG A 20 6.25 -4.72 -34.92
C ARG A 20 6.87 -5.90 -34.18
N ALA A 21 6.39 -6.19 -32.98
CA ALA A 21 6.79 -7.33 -32.18
C ALA A 21 5.56 -7.94 -31.49
N PRO A 22 5.55 -9.26 -31.21
CA PRO A 22 4.45 -9.89 -30.52
C PRO A 22 4.45 -9.58 -29.02
N ALA A 23 3.25 -9.49 -28.44
CA ALA A 23 3.02 -9.53 -27.03
C ALA A 23 3.32 -10.91 -26.43
N ASP A 24 3.57 -10.97 -25.12
CA ASP A 24 3.69 -12.24 -24.40
C ASP A 24 2.30 -12.76 -23.99
N LEU A 25 1.40 -11.83 -23.62
CA LEU A 25 0.02 -12.14 -23.24
C LEU A 25 -0.92 -11.11 -23.84
N VAL A 26 -2.09 -11.58 -24.34
CA VAL A 26 -3.20 -10.72 -24.73
C VAL A 26 -4.46 -11.20 -24.01
N ILE A 27 -5.14 -10.27 -23.34
CA ILE A 27 -6.48 -10.50 -22.76
C ILE A 27 -7.49 -9.82 -23.67
N ARG A 28 -8.48 -10.56 -24.15
CA ARG A 28 -9.43 -10.09 -25.16
C ARG A 28 -10.84 -9.95 -24.63
N ASP A 29 -11.60 -9.05 -25.24
CA ASP A 29 -13.04 -8.86 -25.03
C ASP A 29 -13.41 -8.67 -23.55
N GLY A 30 -12.69 -7.77 -22.85
CA GLY A 30 -12.97 -7.44 -21.46
C GLY A 30 -13.80 -6.17 -21.29
N ARG A 31 -14.27 -5.94 -20.08
CA ARG A 31 -14.81 -4.66 -19.60
C ARG A 31 -13.75 -3.98 -18.75
N TRP A 32 -12.98 -3.09 -19.36
CA TRP A 32 -11.91 -2.42 -18.64
C TRP A 32 -12.44 -1.37 -17.67
N VAL A 33 -12.11 -1.54 -16.38
CA VAL A 33 -12.33 -0.52 -15.35
C VAL A 33 -11.14 0.44 -15.39
N CYS A 34 -11.33 1.55 -16.07
CA CYS A 34 -10.33 2.60 -16.20
C CYS A 34 -10.32 3.46 -14.92
N VAL A 35 -9.39 3.18 -14.00
CA VAL A 35 -9.30 3.91 -12.73
C VAL A 35 -8.83 5.36 -12.91
N GLN A 36 -8.24 5.72 -14.06
CA GLN A 36 -7.83 7.08 -14.38
C GLN A 36 -9.01 7.99 -14.73
N SER A 37 -10.00 7.45 -15.47
CA SER A 37 -11.17 8.20 -15.91
C SER A 37 -12.45 7.89 -15.13
N GLY A 38 -12.46 6.79 -14.35
CA GLY A 38 -13.64 6.30 -13.64
C GLY A 38 -14.66 5.59 -14.55
N GLU A 39 -14.29 5.24 -15.79
CA GLU A 39 -15.18 4.61 -16.76
C GLU A 39 -15.05 3.09 -16.73
N ILE A 40 -16.11 2.41 -17.21
CA ILE A 40 -16.08 0.98 -17.56
C ILE A 40 -16.24 0.88 -19.07
N ILE A 41 -15.17 0.48 -19.77
CA ILE A 41 -15.09 0.46 -21.21
C ILE A 41 -15.21 -0.98 -21.71
N PRO A 42 -16.33 -1.36 -22.37
CA PRO A 42 -16.51 -2.71 -22.86
C PRO A 42 -15.72 -2.96 -24.15
N GLY A 43 -15.52 -4.25 -24.49
CA GLY A 43 -14.85 -4.66 -25.72
C GLY A 43 -13.39 -4.21 -25.76
N THR A 44 -12.70 -4.25 -24.60
CA THR A 44 -11.31 -3.81 -24.49
C THR A 44 -10.39 -5.02 -24.48
N ASP A 45 -9.34 -4.93 -25.30
CA ASP A 45 -8.20 -5.85 -25.30
C ASP A 45 -7.01 -5.20 -24.56
N ILE A 46 -6.21 -6.04 -23.89
CA ILE A 46 -4.98 -5.62 -23.20
C ILE A 46 -3.83 -6.51 -23.68
N ALA A 47 -2.75 -5.91 -24.21
CA ALA A 47 -1.53 -6.63 -24.55
C ALA A 47 -0.41 -6.33 -23.55
N VAL A 48 0.30 -7.38 -23.12
CA VAL A 48 1.35 -7.33 -22.10
C VAL A 48 2.66 -7.81 -22.70
N LYS A 49 3.76 -7.11 -22.36
CA LYS A 49 5.14 -7.50 -22.68
C LYS A 49 5.99 -7.49 -21.41
N GLY A 50 6.55 -8.65 -21.07
CA GLY A 50 7.20 -8.83 -19.77
C GLY A 50 6.20 -8.52 -18.63
N GLU A 51 6.56 -7.60 -17.78
CA GLU A 51 5.75 -7.17 -16.63
C GLU A 51 4.95 -5.88 -16.89
N ARG A 52 4.78 -5.48 -18.16
CA ARG A 52 4.20 -4.19 -18.50
C ARG A 52 3.10 -4.29 -19.54
N ILE A 53 2.07 -3.47 -19.38
CA ILE A 53 1.03 -3.27 -20.38
C ILE A 53 1.63 -2.46 -21.53
N ALA A 54 1.57 -3.01 -22.73
CA ALA A 54 2.04 -2.37 -23.96
C ALA A 54 0.89 -1.70 -24.72
N TYR A 55 -0.32 -2.26 -24.65
CA TYR A 55 -1.49 -1.75 -25.38
C TYR A 55 -2.78 -1.96 -24.57
N VAL A 56 -3.67 -0.99 -24.61
CA VAL A 56 -5.04 -1.09 -24.13
C VAL A 56 -5.94 -0.43 -25.19
N GLY A 57 -6.88 -1.16 -25.74
CA GLY A 57 -7.76 -0.62 -26.79
C GLY A 57 -8.75 -1.65 -27.32
N PRO A 58 -9.52 -1.30 -28.37
CA PRO A 58 -10.62 -2.14 -28.84
C PRO A 58 -10.19 -3.41 -29.60
N ASP A 59 -8.94 -3.47 -30.07
CA ASP A 59 -8.41 -4.61 -30.81
C ASP A 59 -6.90 -4.72 -30.69
N ALA A 60 -6.43 -5.74 -30.03
CA ALA A 60 -5.01 -6.07 -29.88
C ALA A 60 -4.54 -7.19 -30.85
N SER A 61 -5.31 -7.57 -31.85
CA SER A 61 -4.98 -8.67 -32.78
C SER A 61 -3.63 -8.46 -33.48
N HIS A 62 -3.24 -7.20 -33.73
CA HIS A 62 -1.97 -6.83 -34.34
C HIS A 62 -0.75 -7.14 -33.47
N THR A 63 -0.96 -7.45 -32.18
CA THR A 63 0.10 -7.78 -31.23
C THR A 63 0.24 -9.30 -31.01
N ILE A 64 -0.63 -10.13 -31.61
CA ILE A 64 -0.65 -11.56 -31.39
C ILE A 64 0.34 -12.23 -32.33
N GLY A 65 1.31 -12.95 -31.78
CA GLY A 65 2.23 -13.82 -32.51
C GLY A 65 2.03 -15.30 -32.15
N LYS A 66 2.87 -16.17 -32.75
CA LYS A 66 2.72 -17.63 -32.58
C LYS A 66 2.85 -18.12 -31.13
N ASP A 67 3.61 -17.39 -30.32
CA ASP A 67 3.92 -17.78 -28.93
C ASP A 67 3.16 -16.89 -27.91
N THR A 68 2.28 -15.99 -28.38
CA THR A 68 1.47 -15.14 -27.52
C THR A 68 0.39 -15.97 -26.82
N GLN A 69 0.36 -15.91 -25.49
CA GLN A 69 -0.75 -16.46 -24.73
C GLN A 69 -1.99 -15.57 -24.93
N VAL A 70 -3.14 -16.16 -25.21
CA VAL A 70 -4.40 -15.42 -25.35
C VAL A 70 -5.38 -15.89 -24.30
N ILE A 71 -5.96 -14.94 -23.57
CA ILE A 71 -7.04 -15.15 -22.59
C ILE A 71 -8.30 -14.46 -23.08
N GLU A 72 -9.37 -15.22 -23.30
CA GLU A 72 -10.68 -14.66 -23.63
C GLU A 72 -11.39 -14.25 -22.33
N ALA A 73 -11.53 -12.96 -22.10
CA ALA A 73 -12.26 -12.43 -20.94
C ALA A 73 -13.77 -12.63 -21.07
N ALA A 74 -14.28 -12.69 -22.31
CA ALA A 74 -15.70 -12.94 -22.59
C ALA A 74 -16.62 -11.99 -21.80
N GLY A 75 -16.34 -10.71 -21.85
CA GLY A 75 -17.09 -9.65 -21.18
C GLY A 75 -16.87 -9.57 -19.65
N ARG A 76 -15.92 -10.29 -19.08
CA ARG A 76 -15.54 -10.13 -17.65
C ARG A 76 -14.86 -8.79 -17.42
N TYR A 77 -14.91 -8.34 -16.16
CA TYR A 77 -14.24 -7.10 -15.79
C TYR A 77 -12.72 -7.30 -15.74
N LEU A 78 -12.00 -6.37 -16.36
CA LEU A 78 -10.56 -6.23 -16.26
C LEU A 78 -10.28 -5.07 -15.33
N VAL A 79 -9.72 -5.37 -14.18
CA VAL A 79 -9.43 -4.39 -13.11
C VAL A 79 -7.95 -4.45 -12.76
N PRO A 80 -7.35 -3.35 -12.26
CA PRO A 80 -6.05 -3.44 -11.60
C PRO A 80 -6.12 -4.44 -10.45
N GLY A 81 -5.01 -5.11 -10.17
CA GLY A 81 -4.93 -5.98 -8.99
C GLY A 81 -5.21 -5.18 -7.71
N LEU A 82 -5.82 -5.84 -6.73
CA LEU A 82 -6.15 -5.21 -5.46
C LEU A 82 -4.89 -4.91 -4.67
N LEU A 83 -4.88 -3.79 -3.98
CA LEU A 83 -3.81 -3.37 -3.08
C LEU A 83 -4.39 -3.23 -1.67
N ASP A 84 -3.79 -3.92 -0.70
CA ASP A 84 -4.10 -3.74 0.71
C ASP A 84 -3.19 -2.65 1.27
N GLY A 85 -3.77 -1.53 1.68
CA GLY A 85 -3.05 -0.34 2.08
C GLY A 85 -2.36 -0.44 3.44
N HIS A 86 -2.77 -1.38 4.29
CA HIS A 86 -2.21 -1.55 5.63
C HIS A 86 -2.54 -2.93 6.19
N MET A 87 -1.51 -3.68 6.61
CA MET A 87 -1.67 -5.06 7.05
C MET A 87 -0.63 -5.44 8.12
N HIS A 88 -1.09 -6.23 9.10
CA HIS A 88 -0.25 -6.94 10.07
C HIS A 88 -0.33 -8.44 9.78
N VAL A 89 0.65 -8.94 9.06
CA VAL A 89 0.69 -10.35 8.63
C VAL A 89 0.75 -11.29 9.83
N GLU A 90 1.54 -10.93 10.82
CA GLU A 90 1.76 -11.71 12.04
C GLU A 90 0.53 -11.83 12.93
N SER A 91 -0.42 -10.90 12.88
CA SER A 91 -1.73 -11.02 13.53
C SER A 91 -2.50 -12.25 13.06
N GLY A 92 -2.25 -12.70 11.82
CA GLY A 92 -2.76 -13.97 11.28
C GLY A 92 -1.99 -15.21 11.77
N MET A 93 -0.98 -15.07 12.63
CA MET A 93 -0.04 -16.12 13.05
C MET A 93 0.68 -16.77 11.85
N LEU A 94 0.94 -15.99 10.82
CA LEU A 94 1.61 -16.39 9.58
C LEU A 94 2.83 -15.51 9.34
N THR A 95 3.73 -16.00 8.48
CA THR A 95 4.74 -15.17 7.85
C THR A 95 4.27 -14.68 6.47
N VAL A 96 5.05 -13.80 5.84
CA VAL A 96 4.68 -13.17 4.57
C VAL A 96 4.34 -14.21 3.50
N THR A 97 5.14 -15.28 3.37
CA THR A 97 4.94 -16.31 2.33
C THR A 97 3.59 -16.99 2.42
N GLU A 98 3.21 -17.45 3.61
CA GLU A 98 1.93 -18.15 3.78
C GLU A 98 0.75 -17.18 3.70
N PHE A 99 0.92 -15.95 4.14
CA PHE A 99 -0.09 -14.91 3.97
C PHE A 99 -0.33 -14.59 2.48
N VAL A 100 0.74 -14.40 1.71
CA VAL A 100 0.66 -14.19 0.25
C VAL A 100 -0.07 -15.34 -0.45
N ARG A 101 0.22 -16.61 -0.07
CA ARG A 101 -0.50 -17.78 -0.60
C ARG A 101 -2.00 -17.73 -0.34
N ALA A 102 -2.41 -17.15 0.78
CA ALA A 102 -3.82 -17.02 1.13
C ALA A 102 -4.52 -15.90 0.34
N VAL A 103 -3.87 -14.75 0.11
CA VAL A 103 -4.54 -13.57 -0.45
C VAL A 103 -4.48 -13.48 -1.98
N VAL A 104 -3.43 -14.01 -2.62
CA VAL A 104 -3.28 -13.98 -4.09
C VAL A 104 -4.49 -14.57 -4.84
N PRO A 105 -5.09 -15.70 -4.43
CA PRO A 105 -6.28 -16.24 -5.11
C PRO A 105 -7.49 -15.31 -5.06
N HIS A 106 -7.50 -14.30 -4.20
CA HIS A 106 -8.56 -13.31 -4.06
C HIS A 106 -8.28 -12.01 -4.82
N GLY A 107 -7.15 -11.96 -5.55
CA GLY A 107 -6.82 -10.83 -6.43
C GLY A 107 -5.91 -9.76 -5.81
N THR A 108 -5.36 -9.97 -4.62
CA THR A 108 -4.36 -9.09 -4.02
C THR A 108 -3.04 -9.21 -4.77
N THR A 109 -2.52 -8.09 -5.25
CA THR A 109 -1.26 -8.01 -6.02
C THR A 109 -0.21 -7.13 -5.36
N ALA A 110 -0.60 -6.36 -4.35
CA ALA A 110 0.32 -5.63 -3.49
C ALA A 110 -0.24 -5.49 -2.09
N MET A 111 0.64 -5.42 -1.09
CA MET A 111 0.26 -5.12 0.28
C MET A 111 1.35 -4.32 0.99
N PHE A 112 0.92 -3.52 1.96
CA PHE A 112 1.77 -2.66 2.77
C PHE A 112 1.75 -3.18 4.21
N VAL A 113 2.88 -3.70 4.67
CA VAL A 113 3.00 -4.47 5.91
C VAL A 113 3.70 -3.64 6.98
N ASP A 114 3.09 -3.53 8.15
CA ASP A 114 3.72 -3.00 9.35
C ASP A 114 3.99 -4.13 10.36
N PRO A 115 5.24 -4.62 10.46
CA PRO A 115 5.57 -5.80 11.27
C PRO A 115 5.90 -5.45 12.72
N HIS A 116 5.11 -4.59 13.39
CA HIS A 116 5.43 -4.17 14.74
C HIS A 116 5.25 -5.28 15.79
N GLU A 117 4.40 -6.27 15.54
CA GLU A 117 4.19 -7.37 16.46
C GLU A 117 5.44 -8.27 16.53
N ILE A 118 5.99 -8.68 15.39
CA ILE A 118 7.23 -9.45 15.38
C ILE A 118 8.42 -8.60 15.84
N ALA A 119 8.43 -7.31 15.51
CA ALA A 119 9.43 -6.38 15.98
C ALA A 119 9.40 -6.19 17.50
N ASN A 120 8.22 -6.22 18.12
CA ASN A 120 8.06 -6.18 19.57
C ASN A 120 8.72 -7.39 20.26
N VAL A 121 8.78 -8.54 19.59
CA VAL A 121 9.39 -9.78 20.12
C VAL A 121 10.89 -9.84 19.82
N PHE A 122 11.28 -9.57 18.55
CA PHE A 122 12.64 -9.82 18.05
C PHE A 122 13.38 -8.54 17.66
N GLY A 123 12.78 -7.36 17.81
CA GLY A 123 13.41 -6.10 17.41
C GLY A 123 13.70 -6.01 15.90
N LEU A 124 14.79 -5.35 15.56
CA LEU A 124 15.20 -5.13 14.18
C LEU A 124 15.41 -6.41 13.36
N PRO A 125 15.94 -7.53 13.91
CA PRO A 125 15.95 -8.83 13.23
C PRO A 125 14.56 -9.34 12.82
N GLY A 126 13.51 -9.05 13.58
CA GLY A 126 12.12 -9.39 13.22
C GLY A 126 11.63 -8.62 11.99
N VAL A 127 11.92 -7.33 11.95
CA VAL A 127 11.64 -6.49 10.76
C VAL A 127 12.41 -7.02 9.54
N ARG A 128 13.68 -7.36 9.72
CA ARG A 128 14.53 -7.89 8.65
C ARG A 128 14.01 -9.19 8.08
N LEU A 129 13.52 -10.10 8.93
CA LEU A 129 12.87 -11.35 8.50
C LEU A 129 11.72 -11.06 7.52
N MET A 130 10.83 -10.11 7.87
CA MET A 130 9.69 -9.75 7.03
C MET A 130 10.12 -9.11 5.70
N VAL A 131 11.16 -8.28 5.71
CA VAL A 131 11.73 -7.67 4.49
C VAL A 131 12.33 -8.73 3.58
N ASP A 132 13.11 -9.67 4.12
CA ASP A 132 13.76 -10.71 3.33
C ASP A 132 12.72 -11.68 2.73
N GLU A 133 11.68 -12.02 3.48
CA GLU A 133 10.58 -12.85 3.00
C GLU A 133 9.73 -12.12 1.95
N ALA A 134 9.48 -10.83 2.14
CA ALA A 134 8.76 -9.98 1.19
C ALA A 134 9.47 -9.90 -0.18
N ALA A 135 10.80 -9.88 -0.19
CA ALA A 135 11.60 -9.71 -1.40
C ALA A 135 11.49 -10.88 -2.39
N VAL A 136 11.03 -12.06 -1.95
CA VAL A 136 10.93 -13.27 -2.79
C VAL A 136 9.50 -13.65 -3.16
N GLN A 137 8.52 -12.79 -2.87
CA GLN A 137 7.13 -13.06 -3.16
C GLN A 137 6.75 -12.78 -4.63
N PRO A 138 5.74 -13.47 -5.18
CA PRO A 138 5.26 -13.24 -6.55
C PRO A 138 4.42 -11.95 -6.70
N ILE A 139 4.13 -11.26 -5.61
CA ILE A 139 3.42 -9.97 -5.56
C ILE A 139 4.30 -8.94 -4.87
N HIS A 140 3.91 -7.67 -4.97
CA HIS A 140 4.63 -6.61 -4.27
C HIS A 140 4.25 -6.60 -2.78
N VAL A 141 5.25 -6.78 -1.93
CA VAL A 141 5.10 -6.64 -0.48
C VAL A 141 6.04 -5.53 -0.02
N TYR A 142 5.46 -4.44 0.43
CA TYR A 142 6.18 -3.28 0.93
C TYR A 142 6.14 -3.29 2.45
N VAL A 143 7.30 -3.11 3.09
CA VAL A 143 7.41 -3.14 4.53
C VAL A 143 7.63 -1.74 5.08
N GLN A 144 6.93 -1.40 6.13
CA GLN A 144 7.16 -0.19 6.92
C GLN A 144 8.04 -0.53 8.13
N MET A 145 8.89 0.41 8.53
CA MET A 145 9.68 0.27 9.77
C MET A 145 8.81 0.69 10.96
N PRO A 146 8.52 -0.20 11.92
CA PRO A 146 7.70 0.15 13.06
C PRO A 146 8.27 1.29 13.90
N SER A 147 7.41 2.22 14.34
CA SER A 147 7.75 3.30 15.28
C SER A 147 7.30 3.00 16.72
N CYS A 148 6.52 1.95 16.91
CA CYS A 148 5.80 1.67 18.15
C CYS A 148 6.33 0.42 18.88
N VAL A 149 7.65 0.33 19.06
CA VAL A 149 8.28 -0.80 19.76
C VAL A 149 9.15 -0.28 20.92
N PRO A 150 8.60 -0.23 22.14
CA PRO A 150 7.20 -0.49 22.53
C PRO A 150 6.25 0.66 22.17
N SER A 151 4.95 0.36 22.04
CA SER A 151 3.90 1.38 21.78
C SER A 151 3.67 2.30 22.98
N ALA A 152 3.70 1.73 24.19
CA ALA A 152 3.46 2.43 25.44
C ALA A 152 4.61 2.15 26.43
N PRO A 153 5.72 2.89 26.33
CA PRO A 153 6.88 2.67 27.19
C PRO A 153 6.52 2.71 28.68
N GLY A 154 6.96 1.68 29.42
CA GLY A 154 6.69 1.54 30.85
C GLY A 154 5.33 0.95 31.23
N LEU A 155 4.42 0.76 30.26
CA LEU A 155 3.11 0.14 30.48
C LEU A 155 3.00 -1.27 29.88
N GLU A 156 3.99 -1.69 29.12
CA GLU A 156 4.06 -3.03 28.52
C GLU A 156 5.44 -3.65 28.76
N THR A 157 5.54 -4.98 28.55
CA THR A 157 6.78 -5.74 28.67
C THR A 157 7.20 -6.25 27.29
N PRO A 158 7.86 -5.42 26.47
CA PRO A 158 8.29 -5.81 25.14
C PRO A 158 9.51 -6.74 25.19
N GLY A 159 9.69 -7.59 24.18
CA GLY A 159 10.90 -8.37 23.97
C GLY A 159 12.06 -7.55 23.39
N ALA A 160 11.76 -6.40 22.81
CA ALA A 160 12.74 -5.48 22.22
C ALA A 160 12.30 -4.02 22.37
N SER A 161 13.24 -3.12 22.10
CA SER A 161 12.96 -1.68 21.97
C SER A 161 13.68 -1.17 20.75
N LEU A 162 12.98 -0.43 19.91
CA LEU A 162 13.53 0.25 18.75
C LEU A 162 13.49 1.76 18.97
N GLY A 163 14.44 2.43 18.36
CA GLY A 163 14.57 3.88 18.46
C GLY A 163 15.08 4.51 17.18
N PRO A 164 15.43 5.80 17.20
CA PRO A 164 15.84 6.53 16.00
C PRO A 164 17.03 5.91 15.26
N ALA A 165 17.97 5.26 15.98
CA ALA A 165 19.11 4.61 15.36
C ALA A 165 18.69 3.38 14.51
N GLU A 166 17.82 2.54 15.05
CA GLU A 166 17.28 1.37 14.34
C GLU A 166 16.39 1.82 13.16
N VAL A 167 15.62 2.89 13.33
CA VAL A 167 14.83 3.49 12.25
C VAL A 167 15.76 3.98 11.14
N ALA A 168 16.80 4.74 11.46
CA ALA A 168 17.78 5.24 10.49
C ALA A 168 18.45 4.08 9.72
N GLU A 169 18.83 3.00 10.40
CA GLU A 169 19.38 1.80 9.77
C GLU A 169 18.39 1.19 8.80
N ALA A 170 17.16 0.89 9.25
CA ALA A 170 16.14 0.25 8.43
C ALA A 170 15.71 1.11 7.23
N MET A 171 15.72 2.44 7.34
CA MET A 171 15.42 3.34 6.24
C MET A 171 16.41 3.18 5.06
N THR A 172 17.57 2.59 5.26
CA THR A 172 18.52 2.28 4.17
C THR A 172 18.20 0.97 3.45
N TRP A 173 17.33 0.12 3.98
CA TRP A 173 17.09 -1.20 3.42
C TRP A 173 16.18 -1.15 2.18
N PRO A 174 16.51 -1.90 1.12
CA PRO A 174 15.56 -2.15 0.05
C PRO A 174 14.29 -2.82 0.62
N GLY A 175 13.11 -2.40 0.13
CA GLY A 175 11.83 -2.94 0.59
C GLY A 175 11.19 -2.17 1.74
N ILE A 176 11.94 -1.42 2.54
CA ILE A 176 11.37 -0.47 3.50
C ILE A 176 10.92 0.79 2.76
N ILE A 177 9.63 1.11 2.85
CA ILE A 177 9.02 2.24 2.13
C ILE A 177 8.71 3.43 3.02
N GLY A 178 8.62 3.26 4.33
CA GLY A 178 8.23 4.30 5.26
C GLY A 178 8.42 3.92 6.71
N LEU A 179 8.11 4.87 7.57
CA LEU A 179 7.89 4.66 8.99
C LEU A 179 6.47 4.09 9.16
N GLY A 180 6.34 3.03 9.91
CA GLY A 180 5.06 2.41 10.24
C GLY A 180 4.28 3.23 11.25
N GLU A 181 3.15 2.73 11.63
CA GLU A 181 2.16 3.40 12.48
C GLU A 181 2.74 4.25 13.59
N VAL A 182 2.50 5.56 13.54
CA VAL A 182 2.82 6.47 14.64
C VAL A 182 1.72 6.36 15.71
N MET A 183 1.73 5.22 16.43
CA MET A 183 0.74 4.90 17.48
C MET A 183 0.86 5.79 18.71
N ASN A 184 2.07 6.23 19.03
CA ASN A 184 2.28 7.18 20.12
C ASN A 184 1.91 8.61 19.67
N PHE A 185 0.63 8.77 19.24
CA PHE A 185 0.13 10.08 18.88
C PHE A 185 0.19 11.09 20.04
N PRO A 186 0.02 10.70 21.33
CA PRO A 186 0.28 11.61 22.44
C PRO A 186 1.72 12.12 22.45
N GLY A 187 2.70 11.26 22.20
CA GLY A 187 4.11 11.66 22.09
C GLY A 187 4.32 12.71 21.01
N VAL A 188 3.64 12.61 19.88
CA VAL A 188 3.74 13.62 18.82
C VAL A 188 3.28 14.99 19.30
N TYR A 189 2.06 15.11 19.84
CA TYR A 189 1.55 16.42 20.21
C TYR A 189 2.06 16.95 21.57
N PHE A 190 2.66 16.10 22.39
CA PHE A 190 3.37 16.54 23.60
C PHE A 190 4.87 16.80 23.39
N GLY A 191 5.40 16.54 22.19
CA GLY A 191 6.78 16.85 21.84
C GLY A 191 7.80 15.82 22.35
N ASP A 192 7.43 14.52 22.33
CA ASP A 192 8.36 13.45 22.70
C ASP A 192 9.57 13.41 21.76
N GLU A 193 10.77 13.51 22.31
CA GLU A 193 12.01 13.62 21.54
C GLU A 193 12.27 12.37 20.69
N LYS A 194 11.98 11.17 21.21
CA LYS A 194 12.15 9.90 20.48
C LYS A 194 11.23 9.87 19.26
N MET A 195 9.94 10.17 19.46
CA MET A 195 8.94 10.14 18.40
C MET A 195 9.29 11.10 17.26
N HIS A 196 9.66 12.34 17.61
CA HIS A 196 10.06 13.33 16.61
C HIS A 196 11.37 12.97 15.90
N ALA A 197 12.31 12.31 16.59
CA ALA A 197 13.54 11.84 15.97
C ALA A 197 13.28 10.70 14.98
N GLU A 198 12.41 9.72 15.31
CA GLU A 198 12.02 8.63 14.40
C GLU A 198 11.33 9.15 13.14
N ILE A 199 10.39 10.09 13.29
CA ILE A 199 9.75 10.79 12.17
C ILE A 199 10.80 11.55 11.35
N GLY A 200 11.78 12.17 12.01
CA GLY A 200 12.89 12.86 11.38
C GLY A 200 13.72 11.96 10.47
N GLU A 201 14.05 10.75 10.93
CA GLU A 201 14.82 9.78 10.12
C GLU A 201 14.06 9.33 8.87
N ALA A 202 12.77 9.08 8.96
CA ALA A 202 11.95 8.76 7.79
C ALA A 202 11.91 9.91 6.77
N ARG A 203 11.76 11.16 7.25
CA ARG A 203 11.78 12.34 6.40
C ARG A 203 13.15 12.58 5.74
N HIS A 204 14.25 12.40 6.48
CA HIS A 204 15.60 12.50 5.91
C HIS A 204 15.81 11.48 4.79
N ALA A 205 15.23 10.28 4.94
CA ALA A 205 15.26 9.23 3.91
C ALA A 205 14.31 9.50 2.73
N GLY A 206 13.48 10.54 2.78
CA GLY A 206 12.46 10.85 1.77
C GLY A 206 11.34 9.81 1.69
N LYS A 207 11.02 9.15 2.81
CA LYS A 207 10.02 8.09 2.91
C LYS A 207 8.76 8.57 3.62
N VAL A 208 7.65 7.83 3.41
CA VAL A 208 6.35 8.16 3.98
C VAL A 208 6.29 7.88 5.49
N ILE A 209 5.34 8.51 6.15
CA ILE A 209 5.10 8.36 7.59
C ILE A 209 3.65 7.90 7.76
N GLY A 210 3.47 6.66 8.18
CA GLY A 210 2.15 6.07 8.46
C GLY A 210 1.56 6.59 9.76
N GLY A 211 0.25 6.77 9.77
CA GLY A 211 -0.48 7.31 10.90
C GLY A 211 -1.35 6.29 11.63
N HIS A 212 -1.62 6.59 12.91
CA HIS A 212 -2.48 5.80 13.80
C HIS A 212 -3.09 6.72 14.87
N TYR A 213 -3.98 7.61 14.46
CA TYR A 213 -4.64 8.52 15.39
C TYR A 213 -5.97 7.92 15.88
N ALA A 214 -5.93 7.19 16.98
CA ALA A 214 -7.08 6.46 17.52
C ALA A 214 -7.99 7.30 18.43
N ALA A 215 -7.65 8.56 18.74
CA ALA A 215 -8.50 9.40 19.59
C ALA A 215 -9.69 9.96 18.82
N PRO A 216 -10.88 10.07 19.46
CA PRO A 216 -12.06 10.62 18.83
C PRO A 216 -12.06 12.15 18.72
N ASP A 217 -11.12 12.83 19.38
CA ASP A 217 -10.99 14.29 19.35
C ASP A 217 -10.31 14.74 18.06
N LEU A 218 -11.04 15.48 17.25
CA LEU A 218 -10.57 16.08 16.00
C LEU A 218 -10.14 17.55 16.15
N GLY A 219 -9.98 18.02 17.38
CA GLY A 219 -9.53 19.37 17.72
C GLY A 219 -8.00 19.54 17.67
N LEU A 220 -7.48 20.31 18.63
CA LEU A 220 -6.05 20.68 18.66
C LEU A 220 -5.11 19.48 18.65
N PRO A 221 -5.35 18.37 19.40
CA PRO A 221 -4.47 17.21 19.37
C PRO A 221 -4.38 16.57 17.98
N PHE A 222 -5.50 16.45 17.25
CA PHE A 222 -5.52 15.92 15.90
C PHE A 222 -4.71 16.80 14.94
N HIS A 223 -4.94 18.12 14.98
CA HIS A 223 -4.18 19.06 14.14
C HIS A 223 -2.68 19.05 14.45
N ALA A 224 -2.30 18.94 15.73
CA ALA A 224 -0.91 18.82 16.12
C ALA A 224 -0.27 17.51 15.64
N TYR A 225 -1.02 16.41 15.69
CA TYR A 225 -0.58 15.11 15.14
C TYR A 225 -0.31 15.21 13.64
N VAL A 226 -1.24 15.76 12.87
CA VAL A 226 -1.06 15.97 11.42
C VAL A 226 0.16 16.85 11.14
N ALA A 227 0.31 17.94 11.89
CA ALA A 227 1.47 18.84 11.77
C ALA A 227 2.80 18.14 12.11
N GLY A 228 2.76 17.12 12.96
CA GLY A 228 3.90 16.26 13.32
C GLY A 228 4.42 15.42 12.18
N GLY A 229 3.58 15.14 11.15
CA GLY A 229 4.06 14.54 9.91
C GLY A 229 3.40 13.30 9.36
N PRO A 230 2.52 12.57 10.07
CA PRO A 230 1.80 11.44 9.48
C PRO A 230 1.00 11.84 8.24
N GLU A 231 1.08 10.99 7.19
CA GLU A 231 0.54 11.29 5.86
C GLU A 231 -0.74 10.51 5.55
N ASP A 232 -1.02 9.48 6.30
CA ASP A 232 -2.22 8.64 6.21
C ASP A 232 -2.75 8.30 7.61
N ASP A 233 -3.86 7.58 7.68
CA ASP A 233 -4.39 7.07 8.95
C ASP A 233 -5.52 6.06 8.71
N HIS A 234 -5.47 4.92 9.41
CA HIS A 234 -6.44 3.83 9.32
C HIS A 234 -7.32 3.69 10.57
N GLU A 235 -7.14 4.55 11.60
CA GLU A 235 -7.86 4.45 12.88
C GLU A 235 -9.16 5.28 12.95
N GLY A 236 -9.53 5.95 11.86
CA GLY A 236 -10.86 6.56 11.77
C GLY A 236 -11.95 5.49 11.78
N THR A 237 -13.06 5.75 12.49
CA THR A 237 -14.22 4.84 12.57
C THR A 237 -15.51 5.46 12.08
N ARG A 238 -15.56 6.80 12.01
CA ARG A 238 -16.75 7.58 11.65
C ARG A 238 -16.53 8.32 10.33
N LEU A 239 -17.62 8.71 9.70
CA LEU A 239 -17.59 9.56 8.51
C LEU A 239 -16.78 10.85 8.76
N GLU A 240 -16.99 11.48 9.91
CA GLU A 240 -16.29 12.72 10.29
C GLU A 240 -14.78 12.52 10.38
N ASP A 241 -14.33 11.35 10.83
CA ASP A 241 -12.92 11.02 10.94
C ASP A 241 -12.24 10.96 9.56
N ALA A 242 -12.89 10.31 8.60
CA ALA A 242 -12.39 10.23 7.22
C ALA A 242 -12.34 11.63 6.56
N VAL A 243 -13.40 12.41 6.75
CA VAL A 243 -13.48 13.78 6.20
C VAL A 243 -12.43 14.70 6.83
N ALA A 244 -12.20 14.61 8.15
CA ALA A 244 -11.21 15.42 8.84
C ALA A 244 -9.79 15.14 8.35
N ARG A 245 -9.41 13.86 8.21
CA ARG A 245 -8.12 13.43 7.67
C ARG A 245 -7.91 13.97 6.26
N LEU A 246 -8.89 13.76 5.38
CA LEU A 246 -8.81 14.25 4.01
C LEU A 246 -8.62 15.77 3.93
N ARG A 247 -9.37 16.53 4.75
CA ARG A 247 -9.28 18.01 4.80
C ARG A 247 -7.92 18.52 5.26
N GLN A 248 -7.20 17.73 6.05
CA GLN A 248 -5.84 18.04 6.48
C GLN A 248 -4.76 17.54 5.51
N GLY A 249 -5.14 16.93 4.38
CA GLY A 249 -4.22 16.41 3.38
C GLY A 249 -3.72 15.00 3.64
N MET A 250 -4.15 14.34 4.71
CA MET A 250 -3.89 12.93 4.95
C MET A 250 -4.71 12.06 4.00
N LYS A 251 -4.28 10.82 3.82
CA LYS A 251 -5.04 9.77 3.11
C LYS A 251 -5.80 8.92 4.13
N PRO A 252 -7.14 9.04 4.22
CA PRO A 252 -7.92 8.14 5.06
C PRO A 252 -7.86 6.73 4.47
N MET A 253 -7.49 5.77 5.29
CA MET A 253 -7.56 4.34 4.97
C MET A 253 -8.85 3.78 5.59
N LEU A 254 -9.70 3.20 4.73
CA LEU A 254 -11.01 2.69 5.11
C LEU A 254 -10.89 1.20 5.39
N ARG A 255 -11.04 0.84 6.66
CA ARG A 255 -10.69 -0.48 7.16
C ARG A 255 -11.87 -1.46 7.15
N LEU A 256 -11.59 -2.69 6.66
CA LEU A 256 -12.46 -3.86 6.84
C LEU A 256 -11.62 -5.04 7.30
N GLY A 257 -11.22 -5.02 8.55
CA GLY A 257 -10.48 -6.09 9.18
C GLY A 257 -11.37 -7.10 9.91
N SER A 258 -10.75 -8.07 10.55
CA SER A 258 -11.44 -9.11 11.33
C SER A 258 -12.16 -8.57 12.59
N ALA A 259 -11.69 -7.46 13.15
CA ALA A 259 -12.25 -6.83 14.35
C ALA A 259 -12.96 -5.50 14.06
N TRP A 260 -12.62 -4.79 12.99
CA TRP A 260 -13.07 -3.45 12.69
C TRP A 260 -13.73 -3.39 11.31
N HIS A 261 -14.93 -2.84 11.21
CA HIS A 261 -15.75 -2.82 9.99
C HIS A 261 -16.15 -1.39 9.65
N ASP A 262 -15.17 -0.50 9.51
CA ASP A 262 -15.37 0.93 9.45
C ASP A 262 -15.64 1.45 8.03
N VAL A 263 -15.28 0.67 7.00
CA VAL A 263 -15.45 1.07 5.60
C VAL A 263 -16.88 1.49 5.28
N ALA A 264 -17.89 0.79 5.84
CA ALA A 264 -19.30 1.08 5.54
C ALA A 264 -19.75 2.47 6.02
N SER A 265 -19.18 2.97 7.12
CA SER A 265 -19.48 4.32 7.63
C SER A 265 -18.67 5.38 6.88
N GLN A 266 -17.41 5.13 6.63
CA GLN A 266 -16.47 6.11 6.08
C GLN A 266 -16.59 6.30 4.57
N ILE A 267 -16.94 5.25 3.81
CA ILE A 267 -17.12 5.32 2.35
C ILE A 267 -18.22 6.31 1.94
N LYS A 268 -19.09 6.67 2.87
CA LYS A 268 -20.11 7.73 2.69
C LYS A 268 -19.49 9.09 2.34
N ALA A 269 -18.23 9.32 2.69
CA ALA A 269 -17.47 10.48 2.23
C ALA A 269 -17.44 10.55 0.69
N VAL A 270 -17.36 9.42 0.01
CA VAL A 270 -17.41 9.32 -1.45
C VAL A 270 -18.85 9.22 -1.94
N THR A 271 -19.63 8.27 -1.40
CA THR A 271 -20.95 7.91 -1.97
C THR A 271 -22.06 8.91 -1.64
N GLU A 272 -21.98 9.63 -0.52
CA GLU A 272 -22.99 10.59 -0.10
C GLU A 272 -22.50 12.05 -0.18
N LEU A 273 -21.23 12.31 0.13
CA LEU A 273 -20.66 13.66 0.08
C LEU A 273 -19.96 14.02 -1.22
N GLY A 274 -19.75 13.03 -2.13
CA GLY A 274 -19.14 13.24 -3.45
C GLY A 274 -17.66 13.63 -3.39
N LEU A 275 -16.94 13.26 -2.33
CA LEU A 275 -15.50 13.51 -2.26
C LEU A 275 -14.74 12.59 -3.23
N ASP A 276 -13.58 13.05 -3.70
CA ASP A 276 -12.76 12.36 -4.70
C ASP A 276 -12.30 10.96 -4.18
N PRO A 277 -12.75 9.86 -4.80
CA PRO A 277 -12.39 8.51 -4.37
C PRO A 277 -10.88 8.22 -4.44
N HIS A 278 -10.11 8.92 -5.29
CA HIS A 278 -8.67 8.74 -5.41
C HIS A 278 -7.87 9.23 -4.19
N ARG A 279 -8.56 9.81 -3.23
CA ARG A 279 -7.96 10.29 -1.98
C ARG A 279 -8.09 9.31 -0.83
N PHE A 280 -8.82 8.22 -1.03
CA PHE A 280 -9.06 7.19 -0.04
C PHE A 280 -8.29 5.91 -0.39
N ILE A 281 -7.94 5.15 0.63
CA ILE A 281 -7.28 3.84 0.51
C ILE A 281 -8.19 2.82 1.19
N LEU A 282 -8.20 1.59 0.67
CA LEU A 282 -8.84 0.45 1.34
C LEU A 282 -7.77 -0.40 2.03
N CYS A 283 -8.06 -0.92 3.23
CA CYS A 283 -7.21 -1.81 3.99
C CYS A 283 -8.03 -2.78 4.85
#